data_3bf7873c74220163dae82d4c13ac8d2c
#
_entry.id   3bf7873c74220163dae82d4c13ac8d2c
#
_cell.length_a   1.000
_cell.length_b   1.000
_cell.length_c   1.000
_cell.angle_alpha   90.00
_cell.angle_beta   90.00
_cell.angle_gamma   90.00
#
_symmetry.space_group_name_H-M   'P 1'
#
loop_
_entity.id
_entity.type
_entity.pdbx_description
1 polymer ?
#
loop_
_entity_poly.entity_id
_entity_poly.type
_entity_poly.pdbx_seq_one_letter_code
_entity_poly.pdbx_strand_id
1 'polypeptide(L)'
;MSKYLVQVGYTAEAWTAMGRGPQNVMERVQASAEALGGSIDSLFFCFGDYDLVGIVAFPDSRGVAAWSMAVSSGGGVRSFKTTTLLSVEEGLQALGRATQVTRAQ
;
A
#
# COMPACT_ATOMS: atom_id res chain seq x y z
N MET A 1 5.94 -10.04 -8.73
CA MET A 1 5.93 -9.24 -7.49
C MET A 1 4.60 -9.39 -6.79
N SER A 2 4.63 -9.29 -5.48
CA SER A 2 3.39 -9.32 -4.69
C SER A 2 2.68 -7.99 -4.75
N LYS A 3 1.36 -8.03 -4.68
CA LYS A 3 0.49 -6.85 -4.73
C LYS A 3 -0.09 -6.54 -3.36
N TYR A 4 -0.26 -5.25 -3.10
CA TYR A 4 -0.80 -4.78 -1.83
C TYR A 4 -1.76 -3.62 -2.08
N LEU A 5 -2.87 -3.63 -1.35
CA LEU A 5 -3.76 -2.48 -1.27
C LEU A 5 -3.27 -1.60 -0.13
N VAL A 6 -3.03 -0.33 -0.41
CA VAL A 6 -2.62 0.63 0.61
C VAL A 6 -3.67 1.70 0.74
N GLN A 7 -3.96 2.07 1.99
CA GLN A 7 -4.95 3.08 2.33
C GLN A 7 -4.30 4.03 3.32
N VAL A 8 -4.26 5.30 2.96
CA VAL A 8 -3.49 6.32 3.67
C VAL A 8 -4.40 7.45 4.13
N GLY A 9 -4.27 7.84 5.39
CA GLY A 9 -4.90 9.05 5.91
C GLY A 9 -3.84 10.10 6.18
N TYR A 10 -4.11 11.34 5.77
CA TYR A 10 -3.17 12.45 5.91
C TYR A 10 -3.48 13.32 7.12
N THR A 11 -2.44 13.98 7.64
CA THR A 11 -2.61 15.03 8.66
C THR A 11 -3.07 16.33 7.99
N ALA A 12 -3.58 17.26 8.79
CA ALA A 12 -3.94 18.59 8.30
C ALA A 12 -2.74 19.31 7.68
N GLU A 13 -1.57 19.16 8.30
CA GLU A 13 -0.33 19.75 7.80
C GLU A 13 0.03 19.20 6.43
N ALA A 14 -0.16 17.88 6.22
CA ALA A 14 0.11 17.27 4.93
C ALA A 14 -0.83 17.78 3.84
N TRP A 15 -2.11 17.94 4.15
CA TRP A 15 -3.07 18.51 3.21
C TRP A 15 -2.68 19.94 2.80
N THR A 16 -2.27 20.74 3.77
CA THR A 16 -1.80 22.11 3.51
C THR A 16 -0.59 22.13 2.60
N ALA A 17 0.40 21.25 2.89
CA ALA A 17 1.61 21.16 2.08
C ALA A 17 1.31 20.70 0.65
N MET A 18 0.42 19.72 0.49
CA MET A 18 0.02 19.22 -0.84
C MET A 18 -0.72 20.30 -1.65
N GLY A 19 -1.50 21.14 -0.98
CA GLY A 19 -2.18 22.25 -1.64
C GLY A 19 -1.25 23.27 -2.27
N ARG A 20 -0.01 23.36 -1.78
CA ARG A 20 1.01 24.26 -2.32
C ARG A 20 1.73 23.68 -3.53
N GLY A 21 1.77 22.35 -3.67
CA GLY A 21 2.47 21.69 -4.78
C GLY A 21 1.86 20.33 -5.09
N PRO A 22 0.57 20.30 -5.50
CA PRO A 22 -0.15 19.04 -5.67
C PRO A 22 0.43 18.12 -6.75
N GLN A 23 1.05 18.68 -7.79
CA GLN A 23 1.62 17.92 -8.88
C GLN A 23 2.78 17.04 -8.45
N ASN A 24 3.40 17.29 -7.29
CA ASN A 24 4.55 16.54 -6.82
C ASN A 24 4.18 15.29 -6.03
N VAL A 25 2.90 15.12 -5.69
CA VAL A 25 2.44 14.00 -4.86
C VAL A 25 2.73 12.65 -5.52
N MET A 26 2.30 12.48 -6.77
CA MET A 26 2.51 11.24 -7.50
C MET A 26 3.99 10.93 -7.68
N GLU A 27 4.77 11.93 -8.06
CA GLU A 27 6.22 11.76 -8.26
C GLU A 27 6.92 11.30 -6.99
N ARG A 28 6.58 11.90 -5.84
CA ARG A 28 7.19 11.53 -4.57
C ARG A 28 6.81 10.13 -4.13
N VAL A 29 5.54 9.77 -4.31
CA VAL A 29 5.05 8.44 -3.97
C VAL A 29 5.76 7.38 -4.82
N GLN A 30 5.82 7.60 -6.13
CA GLN A 30 6.52 6.69 -7.04
C GLN A 30 8.00 6.56 -6.70
N ALA A 31 8.68 7.68 -6.48
CA ALA A 31 10.11 7.67 -6.17
C ALA A 31 10.40 6.90 -4.88
N SER A 32 9.57 7.08 -3.85
CA SER A 32 9.76 6.38 -2.58
C SER A 32 9.55 4.87 -2.71
N ALA A 33 8.58 4.44 -3.50
CA ALA A 33 8.33 3.03 -3.75
C ALA A 33 9.48 2.40 -4.56
N GLU A 34 9.91 3.08 -5.62
CA GLU A 34 10.99 2.62 -6.48
C GLU A 34 12.31 2.49 -5.74
N ALA A 35 12.58 3.38 -4.79
CA ALA A 35 13.78 3.32 -3.96
C ALA A 35 13.86 2.02 -3.14
N LEU A 36 12.73 1.38 -2.89
CA LEU A 36 12.64 0.13 -2.15
C LEU A 36 12.30 -1.06 -3.04
N GLY A 37 12.46 -0.91 -4.34
CA GLY A 37 12.26 -1.98 -5.31
C GLY A 37 10.81 -2.22 -5.70
N GLY A 38 9.92 -1.31 -5.34
CA GLY A 38 8.49 -1.42 -5.64
C GLY A 38 8.04 -0.55 -6.80
N SER A 39 6.77 -0.61 -7.09
CA SER A 39 6.12 0.20 -8.13
C SER A 39 4.68 0.50 -7.73
N ILE A 40 4.14 1.57 -8.28
CA ILE A 40 2.74 1.97 -8.08
C ILE A 40 1.95 1.54 -9.30
N ASP A 41 0.98 0.64 -9.11
CA ASP A 41 0.09 0.21 -10.21
C ASP A 41 -1.03 1.21 -10.44
N SER A 42 -1.64 1.68 -9.38
CA SER A 42 -2.73 2.67 -9.44
C SER A 42 -2.80 3.45 -8.13
N LEU A 43 -3.27 4.69 -8.22
CA LEU A 43 -3.33 5.57 -7.06
C LEU A 43 -4.50 6.54 -7.25
N PHE A 44 -5.32 6.69 -6.21
CA PHE A 44 -6.51 7.54 -6.23
C PHE A 44 -6.63 8.31 -4.93
N PHE A 45 -7.06 9.56 -5.00
CA PHE A 45 -7.59 10.23 -3.83
C PHE A 45 -8.98 9.65 -3.52
N CYS A 46 -9.33 9.63 -2.25
CA CYS A 46 -10.65 9.15 -1.80
C CYS A 46 -11.13 10.00 -0.62
N PHE A 47 -12.37 9.77 -0.22
CA PHE A 47 -13.03 10.48 0.88
C PHE A 47 -13.55 9.46 1.89
N GLY A 48 -13.62 9.84 3.15
CA GLY A 48 -14.12 8.99 4.23
C GLY A 48 -13.02 8.66 5.21
N ASP A 49 -12.84 7.39 5.53
CA ASP A 49 -11.86 6.95 6.52
C ASP A 49 -10.42 7.17 6.07
N TYR A 50 -10.19 7.18 4.77
CA TYR A 50 -8.87 7.37 4.17
C TYR A 50 -8.94 8.46 3.11
N ASP A 51 -7.76 8.95 2.73
CA ASP A 51 -7.61 10.08 1.81
C ASP A 51 -6.95 9.67 0.50
N LEU A 52 -6.16 8.60 0.52
CA LEU A 52 -5.46 8.07 -0.64
C LEU A 52 -5.54 6.56 -0.61
N VAL A 53 -5.81 5.94 -1.75
CA VAL A 53 -5.87 4.49 -1.89
C VAL A 53 -5.14 4.10 -3.16
N GLY A 54 -4.43 2.98 -3.09
CA GLY A 54 -3.72 2.53 -4.27
C GLY A 54 -3.38 1.05 -4.22
N ILE A 55 -2.95 0.55 -5.37
CA ILE A 55 -2.40 -0.78 -5.51
C ILE A 55 -0.93 -0.64 -5.86
N VAL A 56 -0.09 -1.29 -5.06
CA VAL A 56 1.36 -1.23 -5.20
C VAL A 56 1.92 -2.65 -5.33
N ALA A 57 3.09 -2.76 -5.90
CA ALA A 57 3.78 -4.03 -6.06
C ALA A 57 5.17 -3.93 -5.44
N PHE A 58 5.55 -4.95 -4.69
CA PHE A 58 6.89 -5.09 -4.10
C PHE A 58 7.32 -6.54 -4.22
N PRO A 59 8.64 -6.80 -4.24
CA PRO A 59 9.14 -8.17 -4.31
C PRO A 59 8.66 -9.05 -3.16
N ASP A 60 8.56 -8.48 -1.96
CA ASP A 60 8.07 -9.19 -0.79
C ASP A 60 7.49 -8.22 0.24
N SER A 61 6.98 -8.77 1.34
CA SER A 61 6.34 -7.98 2.39
C SER A 61 7.31 -7.07 3.14
N ARG A 62 8.61 -7.39 3.15
CA ARG A 62 9.61 -6.53 3.80
C ARG A 62 9.76 -5.21 3.07
N GLY A 63 9.67 -5.22 1.75
CA GLY A 63 9.74 -4.00 0.95
C GLY A 63 8.57 -3.07 1.23
N VAL A 64 7.35 -3.60 1.21
CA VAL A 64 6.17 -2.77 1.47
C VAL A 64 6.13 -2.30 2.93
N ALA A 65 6.60 -3.12 3.87
CA ALA A 65 6.70 -2.72 5.27
C ALA A 65 7.69 -1.56 5.44
N ALA A 66 8.86 -1.65 4.83
CA ALA A 66 9.86 -0.59 4.86
C ALA A 66 9.32 0.71 4.26
N TRP A 67 8.60 0.60 3.15
CA TRP A 67 7.97 1.75 2.50
C TRP A 67 6.93 2.40 3.41
N SER A 68 6.08 1.59 4.05
CA SER A 68 5.08 2.06 5.02
C SER A 68 5.74 2.83 6.18
N MET A 69 6.82 2.28 6.73
CA MET A 69 7.56 2.92 7.82
C MET A 69 8.17 4.25 7.38
N ALA A 70 8.78 4.28 6.18
CA ALA A 70 9.40 5.48 5.65
C ALA A 70 8.37 6.59 5.41
N VAL A 71 7.25 6.26 4.81
CA VAL A 71 6.17 7.22 4.52
C VAL A 71 5.57 7.73 5.83
N SER A 72 5.32 6.85 6.79
CA SER A 72 4.70 7.21 8.06
C SER A 72 5.62 8.06 8.94
N SER A 73 6.93 7.87 8.85
CA SER A 73 7.89 8.63 9.67
C SER A 73 8.01 10.09 9.28
N GLY A 74 7.49 10.48 8.13
CA GLY A 74 7.55 11.86 7.66
C GLY A 74 6.60 12.82 8.36
N GLY A 75 5.70 12.34 9.21
CA GLY A 75 4.78 13.18 9.97
C GLY A 75 3.54 13.64 9.21
N GLY A 76 3.45 13.32 7.91
CA GLY A 76 2.31 13.71 7.08
C GLY A 76 1.19 12.69 7.04
N VAL A 77 1.39 11.53 7.65
CA VAL A 77 0.44 10.42 7.60
C VAL A 77 -0.09 10.13 9.01
N ARG A 78 -1.41 10.21 9.18
CA ARG A 78 -2.08 9.89 10.44
C ARG A 78 -2.43 8.41 10.55
N SER A 79 -2.57 7.74 9.41
CA SER A 79 -2.85 6.31 9.36
C SER A 79 -2.37 5.72 8.04
N PHE A 80 -1.94 4.47 8.09
CA PHE A 80 -1.45 3.74 6.92
C PHE A 80 -1.87 2.28 7.09
N LYS A 81 -2.71 1.79 6.18
CA LYS A 81 -3.18 0.40 6.22
C LYS A 81 -2.72 -0.31 4.96
N THR A 82 -2.08 -1.46 5.14
CA THR A 82 -1.62 -2.31 4.04
C THR A 82 -2.34 -3.64 4.10
N THR A 83 -2.94 -4.03 2.99
CA THR A 83 -3.63 -5.31 2.85
C THR A 83 -2.92 -6.11 1.76
N THR A 84 -2.45 -7.30 2.10
CA THR A 84 -1.84 -8.21 1.15
C THR A 84 -2.92 -8.73 0.20
N LEU A 85 -2.63 -8.68 -1.10
CA LEU A 85 -3.57 -9.15 -2.12
C LEU A 85 -3.02 -10.44 -2.73
N LEU A 86 -3.93 -11.38 -2.95
CA LEU A 86 -3.64 -12.59 -3.71
C LEU A 86 -4.44 -12.51 -5.02
N SER A 87 -3.86 -13.01 -6.09
CA SER A 87 -4.67 -13.24 -7.29
C SER A 87 -5.72 -14.30 -6.98
N VAL A 88 -6.76 -14.36 -7.78
CA VAL A 88 -7.78 -15.42 -7.62
C VAL A 88 -7.12 -16.80 -7.69
N GLU A 89 -6.16 -16.98 -8.59
CA GLU A 89 -5.43 -18.24 -8.72
C GLU A 89 -4.64 -18.57 -7.45
N GLU A 90 -3.89 -17.61 -6.92
CA GLU A 90 -3.16 -17.81 -5.65
C GLU A 90 -4.10 -18.11 -4.49
N GLY A 91 -5.23 -17.43 -4.45
CA GLY A 91 -6.25 -17.67 -3.42
C GLY A 91 -6.84 -19.07 -3.51
N LEU A 92 -7.07 -19.59 -4.71
CA LEU A 92 -7.56 -20.95 -4.92
C LEU A 92 -6.52 -21.98 -4.51
N GLN A 93 -5.25 -21.72 -4.78
CA GLN A 93 -4.17 -22.59 -4.31
C GLN A 93 -4.09 -22.65 -2.79
N ALA A 94 -4.21 -21.49 -2.15
CA ALA A 94 -4.24 -21.40 -0.69
C ALA A 94 -5.44 -22.18 -0.11
N LEU A 95 -6.61 -22.04 -0.75
CA LEU A 95 -7.81 -22.76 -0.34
C LEU A 95 -7.62 -24.27 -0.44
N GLY A 96 -6.94 -24.74 -1.50
CA GLY A 96 -6.62 -26.16 -1.65
C GLY A 96 -5.76 -26.69 -0.52
N ARG A 97 -4.76 -25.91 -0.09
CA ARG A 97 -3.92 -26.26 1.07
C ARG A 97 -4.72 -26.27 2.36
N ALA A 98 -5.61 -25.32 2.55
CA ALA A 98 -6.46 -25.25 3.73
C ALA A 98 -7.36 -26.49 3.84
N THR A 99 -7.89 -26.97 2.72
CA THR A 99 -8.73 -28.18 2.67
C THR A 99 -7.97 -29.41 3.16
N GLN A 100 -6.68 -29.51 2.86
CA GLN A 100 -5.86 -30.63 3.33
C GLN A 100 -5.78 -30.68 4.84
N VAL A 101 -5.64 -29.52 5.48
CA VAL A 101 -5.61 -29.42 6.95
C VAL A 101 -6.95 -29.80 7.55
N THR A 102 -8.04 -29.30 6.97
CA THR A 102 -9.40 -29.61 7.44
C THR A 102 -9.70 -31.11 7.36
N ARG A 103 -9.24 -31.77 6.30
CA ARG A 103 -9.41 -33.24 6.14
C ARG A 103 -8.63 -34.02 7.17
N ALA A 104 -7.48 -33.53 7.59
CA ALA A 104 -6.62 -34.20 8.56
C ALA A 104 -7.20 -34.18 9.98
N GLN A 105 -8.17 -33.29 10.21
CA GLN A 105 -8.87 -33.20 11.49
C GLN A 105 -10.10 -34.09 11.49
#